data_f1b45454e094584ca54824328437a113
#
_entry.id   f1b45454e094584ca54824328437a113
#
_cell.length_a   1.000
_cell.length_b   1.000
_cell.length_c   1.000
_cell.angle_alpha   90.00
_cell.angle_beta   90.00
_cell.angle_gamma   90.00
#
_symmetry.space_group_name_H-M   'P 1'
#
loop_
_entity.id
_entity.type
_entity.pdbx_description
1 polymer ?
#
loop_
_entity_poly.entity_id
_entity_poly.type
_entity_poly.pdbx_seq_one_letter_code
_entity_poly.pdbx_strand_id
1 'polypeptide(L)'
;SLAQGARPRVLFIINSGTRGAAEGARQLLRQTAWDITCTVGRNDTLRRELEAIAGTRPSPTRVLGWTDQIPALLHSHHVVVSKAGGATTQEALAARCPMVVNQIVPGQEEGNYELLRRHGIGAFAPTPEVVVSSLERAFADQGAIWSQWRRALEPLARPDAAGKIADSVL
;
A
#
# COMPACT_ATOMS: atom_id res chain seq x y z
N SER A 1 -4.67 -14.23 -8.28
CA SER A 1 -5.62 -13.57 -9.17
C SER A 1 -6.68 -12.87 -8.34
N LEU A 2 -7.12 -11.71 -8.79
CA LEU A 2 -8.39 -11.18 -8.34
C LEU A 2 -9.46 -12.16 -8.84
N ALA A 3 -10.05 -12.93 -7.94
CA ALA A 3 -11.13 -13.84 -8.30
C ALA A 3 -12.26 -13.01 -8.94
N GLN A 4 -12.92 -13.57 -9.94
CA GLN A 4 -14.02 -12.90 -10.64
C GLN A 4 -15.08 -12.47 -9.61
N GLY A 5 -15.34 -11.19 -9.50
CA GLY A 5 -16.28 -10.61 -8.52
C GLY A 5 -15.69 -10.25 -7.14
N ALA A 6 -14.41 -10.58 -6.87
CA ALA A 6 -13.78 -10.15 -5.63
C ALA A 6 -13.44 -8.66 -5.67
N ARG A 7 -13.75 -7.94 -4.58
CA ARG A 7 -13.37 -6.53 -4.46
C ARG A 7 -11.88 -6.41 -4.19
N PRO A 8 -11.15 -5.54 -4.91
CA PRO A 8 -9.77 -5.22 -4.55
C PRO A 8 -9.69 -4.62 -3.16
N ARG A 9 -8.67 -5.01 -2.39
CA ARG A 9 -8.37 -4.48 -1.06
C ARG A 9 -7.16 -3.57 -1.13
N VAL A 10 -7.34 -2.31 -0.75
CA VAL A 10 -6.32 -1.27 -0.77
C VAL A 10 -5.94 -0.90 0.66
N LEU A 11 -4.66 -1.00 0.98
CA LEU A 11 -4.09 -0.52 2.23
C LEU A 11 -3.48 0.87 2.01
N PHE A 12 -3.91 1.88 2.74
CA PHE A 12 -3.28 3.19 2.73
C PHE A 12 -2.57 3.44 4.07
N ILE A 13 -1.24 3.44 4.04
CA ILE A 13 -0.42 3.73 5.20
C ILE A 13 -0.08 5.22 5.22
N ILE A 14 -0.69 5.94 6.16
CA ILE A 14 -0.46 7.35 6.38
C ILE A 14 0.57 7.50 7.49
N ASN A 15 1.78 7.89 7.12
CA ASN A 15 2.85 8.15 8.07
C ASN A 15 2.87 9.64 8.48
N SER A 16 3.50 9.94 9.63
CA SER A 16 3.78 11.31 10.02
C SER A 16 4.57 12.02 8.92
N GLY A 17 4.15 13.23 8.55
CA GLY A 17 4.80 14.02 7.50
C GLY A 17 4.38 13.65 6.06
N THR A 18 3.44 12.73 5.83
CA THR A 18 2.86 12.49 4.50
C THR A 18 2.04 13.71 4.08
N ARG A 19 2.52 14.42 3.06
CA ARG A 19 1.83 15.60 2.51
C ARG A 19 0.53 15.17 1.83
N GLY A 20 -0.54 15.95 2.01
CA GLY A 20 -1.83 15.66 1.39
C GLY A 20 -2.49 14.36 1.83
N ALA A 21 -2.02 13.75 2.93
CA ALA A 21 -2.51 12.45 3.40
C ALA A 21 -4.02 12.43 3.65
N ALA A 22 -4.56 13.48 4.29
CA ALA A 22 -5.98 13.59 4.56
C ALA A 22 -6.79 13.67 3.25
N GLU A 23 -6.35 14.47 2.28
CA GLU A 23 -7.03 14.58 0.98
C GLU A 23 -6.91 13.27 0.19
N GLY A 24 -5.73 12.64 0.19
CA GLY A 24 -5.54 11.34 -0.43
C GLY A 24 -6.49 10.27 0.14
N ALA A 25 -6.64 10.23 1.46
CA ALA A 25 -7.57 9.34 2.13
C ALA A 25 -9.03 9.64 1.75
N ARG A 26 -9.44 10.91 1.75
CA ARG A 26 -10.80 11.29 1.34
C ARG A 26 -11.10 10.87 -0.10
N GLN A 27 -10.17 11.07 -1.03
CA GLN A 27 -10.37 10.68 -2.43
C GLN A 27 -10.42 9.17 -2.60
N LEU A 28 -9.58 8.41 -1.91
CA LEU A 28 -9.67 6.95 -1.87
C LEU A 28 -11.02 6.49 -1.31
N LEU A 29 -11.48 7.11 -0.22
CA LEU A 29 -12.74 6.76 0.43
C LEU A 29 -13.98 7.10 -0.43
N ARG A 30 -13.87 7.93 -1.47
CA ARG A 30 -14.94 8.13 -2.45
C ARG A 30 -15.10 6.95 -3.41
N GLN A 31 -14.07 6.09 -3.53
CA GLN A 31 -14.10 4.93 -4.43
C GLN A 31 -14.88 3.77 -3.81
N THR A 32 -16.03 3.43 -4.38
CA THR A 32 -16.91 2.39 -3.84
C THR A 32 -16.61 0.98 -4.37
N ALA A 33 -15.75 0.86 -5.38
CA ALA A 33 -15.36 -0.43 -5.98
C ALA A 33 -14.36 -1.23 -5.14
N TRP A 34 -13.70 -0.60 -4.15
CA TRP A 34 -12.63 -1.20 -3.36
C TRP A 34 -12.97 -1.27 -1.87
N ASP A 35 -12.44 -2.29 -1.20
CA ASP A 35 -12.35 -2.34 0.25
C ASP A 35 -11.10 -1.58 0.68
N ILE A 36 -11.21 -0.67 1.63
CA ILE A 36 -10.12 0.24 1.98
C ILE A 36 -9.79 0.12 3.47
N THR A 37 -8.51 -0.04 3.76
CA THR A 37 -7.97 0.09 5.12
C THR A 37 -7.01 1.27 5.14
N CYS A 38 -7.25 2.24 6.03
CA CYS A 38 -6.34 3.35 6.30
C CYS A 38 -5.67 3.14 7.65
N THR A 39 -4.36 3.34 7.75
CA THR A 39 -3.66 3.45 9.03
C THR A 39 -3.18 4.89 9.21
N VAL A 40 -3.47 5.52 10.33
CA VAL A 40 -3.19 6.95 10.57
C VAL A 40 -2.18 7.17 11.70
N GLY A 41 -1.57 6.10 12.19
CA GLY A 41 -0.63 6.19 13.31
C GLY A 41 -1.29 6.79 14.55
N ARG A 42 -0.65 7.81 15.14
CA ARG A 42 -1.13 8.49 16.35
C ARG A 42 -1.94 9.76 16.06
N ASN A 43 -2.43 9.94 14.85
CA ASN A 43 -3.24 11.10 14.47
C ASN A 43 -4.73 10.86 14.73
N ASP A 44 -5.15 11.07 15.98
CA ASP A 44 -6.54 10.84 16.41
C ASP A 44 -7.55 11.80 15.74
N THR A 45 -7.12 12.98 15.33
CA THR A 45 -8.00 13.93 14.62
C THR A 45 -8.34 13.38 13.24
N LEU A 46 -7.32 12.98 12.48
CA LEU A 46 -7.51 12.36 11.16
C LEU A 46 -8.27 11.04 11.27
N ARG A 47 -8.00 10.25 12.32
CA ARG A 47 -8.72 9.02 12.58
C ARG A 47 -10.22 9.23 12.67
N ARG A 48 -10.65 10.14 13.54
CA ARG A 48 -12.09 10.45 13.75
C ARG A 48 -12.75 10.99 12.48
N GLU A 49 -12.05 11.83 11.73
CA GLU A 49 -12.53 12.34 10.45
C GLU A 49 -12.78 11.20 9.44
N LEU A 50 -11.79 10.32 9.27
CA LEU A 50 -11.91 9.21 8.32
C LEU A 50 -12.91 8.14 8.77
N GLU A 51 -13.05 7.90 10.08
CA GLU A 51 -14.08 7.01 10.63
C GLU A 51 -15.50 7.53 10.33
N ALA A 52 -15.72 8.85 10.41
CA ALA A 52 -17.01 9.45 10.05
C ALA A 52 -17.34 9.24 8.56
N ILE A 53 -16.37 9.42 7.66
CA ILE A 53 -16.53 9.15 6.23
C ILE A 53 -16.76 7.64 6.00
N ALA A 54 -15.98 6.79 6.65
CA ALA A 54 -16.08 5.34 6.53
C ALA A 54 -17.49 4.83 6.90
N GLY A 55 -18.10 5.39 7.93
CA GLY A 55 -19.44 5.03 8.38
C GLY A 55 -20.57 5.31 7.36
N THR A 56 -20.33 6.16 6.38
CA THR A 56 -21.30 6.48 5.30
C THR A 56 -21.05 5.71 4.01
N ARG A 57 -19.95 4.96 3.91
CA ARG A 57 -19.58 4.22 2.69
C ARG A 57 -20.36 2.92 2.56
N PRO A 58 -20.80 2.57 1.35
CA PRO A 58 -21.43 1.27 1.08
C PRO A 58 -20.40 0.12 1.02
N SER A 59 -19.10 0.43 0.99
CA SER A 59 -18.03 -0.54 0.84
C SER A 59 -17.26 -0.73 2.15
N PRO A 60 -16.77 -1.95 2.44
CA PRO A 60 -15.98 -2.22 3.64
C PRO A 60 -14.82 -1.24 3.80
N THR A 61 -14.74 -0.64 4.97
CA THR A 61 -13.72 0.36 5.29
C THR A 61 -13.27 0.18 6.73
N ARG A 62 -11.96 0.21 6.93
CA ARG A 62 -11.34 0.18 8.25
C ARG A 62 -10.42 1.39 8.41
N VAL A 63 -10.51 2.06 9.54
CA VAL A 63 -9.57 3.11 9.92
C VAL A 63 -8.89 2.68 11.21
N LEU A 64 -7.57 2.54 11.15
CA LEU A 64 -6.76 2.07 12.27
C LEU A 64 -5.84 3.19 12.73
N GLY A 65 -5.70 3.35 14.03
CA GLY A 65 -4.66 4.15 14.65
C GLY A 65 -3.28 3.52 14.49
N TRP A 66 -2.41 3.74 15.46
CA TRP A 66 -1.13 3.04 15.53
C TRP A 66 -1.38 1.53 15.65
N THR A 67 -0.64 0.74 14.89
CA THR A 67 -0.78 -0.71 14.85
C THR A 67 0.57 -1.38 14.57
N ASP A 68 0.80 -2.53 15.15
CA ASP A 68 1.91 -3.44 14.89
C ASP A 68 1.55 -4.51 13.83
N GLN A 69 0.32 -4.47 13.29
CA GLN A 69 -0.19 -5.46 12.36
C GLN A 69 0.12 -5.15 10.89
N ILE A 70 1.03 -4.21 10.59
CA ILE A 70 1.36 -3.84 9.21
C ILE A 70 1.74 -5.06 8.35
N PRO A 71 2.58 -6.02 8.80
CA PRO A 71 2.90 -7.21 8.01
C PRO A 71 1.65 -8.04 7.67
N ALA A 72 0.74 -8.26 8.61
CA ALA A 72 -0.50 -9.00 8.38
C ALA A 72 -1.44 -8.26 7.42
N LEU A 73 -1.51 -6.93 7.51
CA LEU A 73 -2.28 -6.09 6.59
C LEU A 73 -1.71 -6.17 5.17
N LEU A 74 -0.39 -6.11 5.00
CA LEU A 74 0.25 -6.25 3.70
C LEU A 74 -0.05 -7.61 3.05
N HIS A 75 -0.03 -8.69 3.82
CA HIS A 75 -0.41 -10.02 3.34
C HIS A 75 -1.89 -10.13 2.94
N SER A 76 -2.76 -9.39 3.59
CA SER A 76 -4.21 -9.48 3.37
C SER A 76 -4.74 -8.51 2.32
N HIS A 77 -3.94 -7.55 1.85
CA HIS A 77 -4.34 -6.55 0.86
C HIS A 77 -3.71 -6.80 -0.50
N HIS A 78 -4.33 -6.29 -1.56
CA HIS A 78 -3.85 -6.47 -2.93
C HIS A 78 -2.77 -5.45 -3.29
N VAL A 79 -2.84 -4.24 -2.72
CA VAL A 79 -1.92 -3.14 -2.98
C VAL A 79 -1.77 -2.29 -1.72
N VAL A 80 -0.58 -1.74 -1.53
CA VAL A 80 -0.34 -0.72 -0.50
C VAL A 80 -0.05 0.62 -1.16
N VAL A 81 -0.67 1.68 -0.64
CA VAL A 81 -0.34 3.08 -0.95
C VAL A 81 0.45 3.63 0.23
N SER A 82 1.68 4.07 -0.01
CA SER A 82 2.55 4.62 1.03
C SER A 82 3.70 5.41 0.43
N LYS A 83 4.42 6.16 1.26
CA LYS A 83 5.74 6.69 0.89
C LYS A 83 6.75 5.53 0.73
N ALA A 84 7.85 5.76 0.00
CA ALA A 84 8.89 4.75 -0.25
C ALA A 84 9.82 4.52 0.96
N GLY A 85 9.28 4.48 2.18
CA GLY A 85 10.05 4.26 3.41
C GLY A 85 10.67 2.87 3.47
N GLY A 86 11.90 2.75 4.02
CA GLY A 86 12.68 1.51 4.02
C GLY A 86 11.94 0.32 4.63
N ALA A 87 11.43 0.46 5.86
CA ALA A 87 10.71 -0.62 6.53
C ALA A 87 9.47 -1.07 5.74
N THR A 88 8.58 -0.14 5.40
CA THR A 88 7.36 -0.45 4.65
C THR A 88 7.64 -1.07 3.29
N THR A 89 8.69 -0.59 2.58
CA THR A 89 9.08 -1.17 1.28
C THR A 89 9.54 -2.61 1.44
N GLN A 90 10.41 -2.92 2.41
CA GLN A 90 10.89 -4.28 2.65
C GLN A 90 9.77 -5.22 3.11
N GLU A 91 8.89 -4.76 3.97
CA GLU A 91 7.71 -5.52 4.41
C GLU A 91 6.75 -5.80 3.24
N ALA A 92 6.53 -4.82 2.35
CA ALA A 92 5.70 -4.98 1.15
C ALA A 92 6.31 -6.00 0.17
N LEU A 93 7.64 -5.96 -0.03
CA LEU A 93 8.36 -6.95 -0.83
C LEU A 93 8.21 -8.36 -0.25
N ALA A 94 8.44 -8.53 1.06
CA ALA A 94 8.31 -9.80 1.75
C ALA A 94 6.88 -10.37 1.67
N ALA A 95 5.87 -9.50 1.81
CA ALA A 95 4.45 -9.86 1.71
C ALA A 95 3.95 -10.05 0.27
N ARG A 96 4.78 -9.79 -0.74
CA ARG A 96 4.41 -9.74 -2.16
C ARG A 96 3.22 -8.81 -2.43
N CYS A 97 3.19 -7.67 -1.73
CA CYS A 97 2.17 -6.64 -1.86
C CYS A 97 2.71 -5.52 -2.76
N PRO A 98 2.20 -5.34 -4.00
CA PRO A 98 2.62 -4.25 -4.87
C PRO A 98 2.39 -2.90 -4.21
N MET A 99 3.23 -1.91 -4.56
CA MET A 99 3.28 -0.64 -3.88
C MET A 99 3.00 0.53 -4.84
N VAL A 100 1.99 1.34 -4.53
CA VAL A 100 1.79 2.65 -5.15
C VAL A 100 2.45 3.69 -4.25
N VAL A 101 3.54 4.27 -4.74
CA VAL A 101 4.35 5.23 -3.99
C VAL A 101 3.77 6.62 -4.17
N ASN A 102 3.22 7.20 -3.10
CA ASN A 102 2.62 8.53 -3.13
C ASN A 102 3.57 9.67 -2.70
N GLN A 103 4.71 9.33 -2.12
CA GLN A 103 5.73 10.29 -1.71
C GLN A 103 7.11 9.64 -1.66
N ILE A 104 8.13 10.41 -2.00
CA ILE A 104 9.53 10.04 -1.85
C ILE A 104 10.19 11.16 -1.04
N VAL A 105 10.87 10.81 0.05
CA VAL A 105 11.67 11.77 0.83
C VAL A 105 13.05 11.85 0.19
N PRO A 106 13.45 13.02 -0.35
CA PRO A 106 14.74 13.18 -1.00
C PRO A 106 15.92 12.83 -0.06
N GLY A 107 16.92 12.17 -0.61
CA GLY A 107 18.12 11.74 0.10
C GLY A 107 17.96 10.49 0.96
N GLN A 108 16.73 9.98 1.14
CA GLN A 108 16.47 8.83 2.01
C GLN A 108 15.72 7.69 1.32
N GLU A 109 14.80 7.98 0.43
CA GLU A 109 13.85 7.00 -0.11
C GLU A 109 14.00 6.73 -1.61
N GLU A 110 14.86 7.48 -2.32
CA GLU A 110 15.05 7.31 -3.76
C GLU A 110 15.52 5.91 -4.13
N GLY A 111 16.42 5.32 -3.32
CA GLY A 111 16.92 3.96 -3.56
C GLY A 111 15.81 2.90 -3.47
N ASN A 112 14.87 3.05 -2.53
CA ASN A 112 13.73 2.16 -2.40
C ASN A 112 12.77 2.30 -3.59
N TYR A 113 12.49 3.54 -3.99
CA TYR A 113 11.65 3.79 -5.16
C TYR A 113 12.31 3.27 -6.44
N GLU A 114 13.62 3.50 -6.64
CA GLU A 114 14.36 3.01 -7.79
C GLU A 114 14.35 1.48 -7.88
N LEU A 115 14.45 0.78 -6.76
CA LEU A 115 14.27 -0.67 -6.70
C LEU A 115 12.91 -1.08 -7.26
N LEU A 116 11.83 -0.48 -6.77
CA LEU A 116 10.47 -0.77 -7.24
C LEU A 116 10.30 -0.47 -8.73
N ARG A 117 10.82 0.68 -9.18
CA ARG A 117 10.76 1.11 -10.58
C ARG A 117 11.49 0.17 -11.52
N ARG A 118 12.73 -0.24 -11.19
CA ARG A 118 13.55 -1.16 -12.00
C ARG A 118 12.90 -2.52 -12.19
N HIS A 119 12.21 -2.99 -11.18
CA HIS A 119 11.53 -4.29 -11.22
C HIS A 119 10.08 -4.20 -11.70
N GLY A 120 9.58 -3.03 -12.07
CA GLY A 120 8.21 -2.85 -12.54
C GLY A 120 7.16 -3.19 -11.48
N ILE A 121 7.43 -2.84 -10.22
CA ILE A 121 6.57 -3.13 -9.07
C ILE A 121 5.81 -1.87 -8.69
N GLY A 122 4.52 -1.84 -9.00
CA GLY A 122 3.66 -0.72 -8.61
C GLY A 122 3.80 0.52 -9.49
N ALA A 123 3.52 1.69 -8.92
CA ALA A 123 3.50 2.96 -9.62
C ALA A 123 3.94 4.11 -8.71
N PHE A 124 4.42 5.21 -9.31
CA PHE A 124 4.60 6.49 -8.64
C PHE A 124 3.37 7.37 -8.86
N ALA A 125 2.78 7.85 -7.78
CA ALA A 125 1.52 8.56 -7.77
C ALA A 125 1.59 9.75 -6.78
N PRO A 126 2.21 10.89 -7.18
CA PRO A 126 2.52 11.99 -6.27
C PRO A 126 1.29 12.82 -5.85
N THR A 127 0.14 12.63 -6.49
CA THR A 127 -1.10 13.31 -6.12
C THR A 127 -2.23 12.31 -5.86
N PRO A 128 -3.25 12.69 -5.08
CA PRO A 128 -4.41 11.84 -4.84
C PRO A 128 -5.09 11.31 -6.10
N GLU A 129 -5.22 12.16 -7.13
CA GLU A 129 -5.84 11.80 -8.41
C GLU A 129 -5.01 10.74 -9.14
N VAL A 130 -3.69 10.85 -9.11
CA VAL A 130 -2.78 9.86 -9.72
C VAL A 130 -2.78 8.57 -8.93
N VAL A 131 -2.94 8.59 -7.61
CA VAL A 131 -3.15 7.38 -6.79
C VAL A 131 -4.41 6.64 -7.26
N VAL A 132 -5.55 7.33 -7.33
CA VAL A 132 -6.82 6.74 -7.77
C VAL A 132 -6.70 6.16 -9.17
N SER A 133 -6.23 6.95 -10.15
CA SER A 133 -6.10 6.49 -11.54
C SER A 133 -5.10 5.33 -11.71
N SER A 134 -4.05 5.27 -10.89
CA SER A 134 -3.10 4.15 -10.88
C SER A 134 -3.74 2.87 -10.36
N LEU A 135 -4.57 2.96 -9.32
CA LEU A 135 -5.32 1.83 -8.78
C LEU A 135 -6.41 1.35 -9.74
N GLU A 136 -7.14 2.28 -10.37
CA GLU A 136 -8.14 1.94 -11.40
C GLU A 136 -7.50 1.15 -12.53
N ARG A 137 -6.37 1.62 -13.07
CA ARG A 137 -5.62 0.90 -14.12
C ARG A 137 -5.11 -0.44 -13.62
N ALA A 138 -4.60 -0.51 -12.39
CA ALA A 138 -4.06 -1.76 -11.84
C ALA A 138 -5.13 -2.85 -11.74
N PHE A 139 -6.35 -2.47 -11.39
CA PHE A 139 -7.46 -3.39 -11.17
C PHE A 139 -8.37 -3.56 -12.38
N ALA A 140 -8.20 -2.78 -13.45
CA ALA A 140 -8.88 -3.00 -14.73
C ALA A 140 -8.53 -4.38 -15.31
N ASP A 141 -9.34 -4.86 -16.22
CA ASP A 141 -9.14 -6.12 -16.95
C ASP A 141 -8.81 -7.29 -16.00
N GLN A 142 -9.64 -7.45 -14.96
CA GLN A 142 -9.48 -8.48 -13.92
C GLN A 142 -8.12 -8.42 -13.18
N GLY A 143 -7.53 -7.22 -13.09
CA GLY A 143 -6.26 -6.98 -12.42
C GLY A 143 -5.04 -7.41 -13.23
N ALA A 144 -5.07 -7.24 -14.54
CA ALA A 144 -3.96 -7.63 -15.42
C ALA A 144 -2.65 -6.94 -15.02
N ILE A 145 -2.65 -5.63 -14.83
CA ILE A 145 -1.46 -4.86 -14.41
C ILE A 145 -1.04 -5.24 -12.97
N TRP A 146 -2.00 -5.35 -12.05
CA TRP A 146 -1.73 -5.81 -10.69
C TRP A 146 -1.07 -7.20 -10.68
N SER A 147 -1.53 -8.11 -11.52
CA SER A 147 -0.95 -9.45 -11.66
C SER A 147 0.49 -9.41 -12.20
N GLN A 148 0.81 -8.46 -13.09
CA GLN A 148 2.18 -8.22 -13.54
C GLN A 148 3.07 -7.75 -12.38
N TRP A 149 2.62 -6.78 -11.59
CA TRP A 149 3.35 -6.32 -10.41
C TRP A 149 3.61 -7.44 -9.40
N ARG A 150 2.63 -8.29 -9.17
CA ARG A 150 2.79 -9.43 -8.27
C ARG A 150 3.80 -10.45 -8.76
N ARG A 151 3.80 -10.78 -10.05
CA ARG A 151 4.82 -11.65 -10.64
C ARG A 151 6.22 -11.06 -10.53
N ALA A 152 6.37 -9.76 -10.73
CA ALA A 152 7.64 -9.07 -10.57
C ALA A 152 8.20 -9.12 -9.13
N LEU A 153 7.34 -9.28 -8.13
CA LEU A 153 7.72 -9.44 -6.72
C LEU A 153 8.25 -10.85 -6.39
N GLU A 154 7.89 -11.88 -7.13
CA GLU A 154 8.23 -13.27 -6.78
C GLU A 154 9.73 -13.50 -6.57
N PRO A 155 10.64 -13.03 -7.46
CA PRO A 155 12.08 -13.25 -7.29
C PRO A 155 12.68 -12.41 -6.15
N LEU A 156 12.01 -11.35 -5.72
CA LEU A 156 12.49 -10.42 -4.68
C LEU A 156 11.97 -10.79 -3.28
N ALA A 157 10.87 -11.52 -3.20
CA ALA A 157 10.31 -11.95 -1.93
C ALA A 157 11.23 -13.03 -1.31
N ARG A 158 11.92 -12.64 -0.24
CA ARG A 158 12.78 -13.53 0.56
C ARG A 158 12.24 -13.63 1.98
N PRO A 159 11.14 -14.37 2.23
CA PRO A 159 10.54 -14.47 3.56
C PRO A 159 11.52 -15.05 4.59
N ASP A 160 12.51 -15.86 4.16
CA ASP A 160 13.47 -16.54 5.02
C ASP A 160 14.81 -15.79 5.15
N ALA A 161 14.90 -14.53 4.71
CA ALA A 161 16.17 -13.81 4.71
C ALA A 161 16.77 -13.69 6.13
N ALA A 162 15.94 -13.46 7.13
CA ALA A 162 16.38 -13.36 8.53
C ALA A 162 16.94 -14.70 9.06
N GLY A 163 16.29 -15.82 8.72
CA GLY A 163 16.77 -17.17 9.08
C GLY A 163 18.13 -17.49 8.43
N LYS A 164 18.27 -17.20 7.14
CA LYS A 164 19.53 -17.44 6.41
C LYS A 164 20.70 -16.60 6.90
N ILE A 165 20.45 -15.37 7.37
CA ILE A 165 21.49 -14.55 8.00
C ILE A 165 21.89 -15.15 9.34
N ALA A 166 20.95 -15.59 10.16
CA ALA A 166 21.25 -16.25 11.43
C ALA A 166 22.09 -17.53 11.24
N ASP A 167 21.75 -18.36 10.24
CA ASP A 167 22.49 -19.58 9.91
C ASP A 167 23.89 -19.32 9.34
N SER A 168 24.14 -18.13 8.77
CA SER A 168 25.46 -17.76 8.21
C SER A 168 26.40 -17.15 9.23
N VAL A 169 25.94 -16.83 10.43
CA VAL A 169 26.72 -16.18 11.52
C VAL A 169 27.08 -17.19 12.63
N LEU A 170 26.54 -18.39 12.60
CA LEU A 170 26.89 -19.53 13.46
C LEU A 170 27.93 -20.43 12.80
#